data_99af0b1fda090c44f658b31fa46767bb
#
_entry.id   99af0b1fda090c44f658b31fa46767bb
#
_cell.length_a   1.000
_cell.length_b   1.000
_cell.length_c   1.000
_cell.angle_alpha   90.00
_cell.angle_beta   90.00
_cell.angle_gamma   90.00
#
_symmetry.space_group_name_H-M   'P 1'
#
loop_
_entity.id
_entity.type
_entity.pdbx_description
1 polymer ?
#
loop_
_entity_poly.entity_id
_entity_poly.type
_entity_poly.pdbx_seq_one_letter_code
_entity_poly.pdbx_strand_id
1 'polypeptide(L)'
;LISMFYLRKHKVFFSADVHKPFTLQMDKLVSILKVGLPTAIQMVVVNTAYLLVTGMLNQFGTSVSAASGVGLQINTFAGMPCWAIGQAVTVMVGQCIGAGEIKRARKVVKIGLLLNVSVTLVVVIGVQVFAEQLILLFGSTSAEVINDGVYYLRICCGVNSLIYAVMYTLDSFAIGLGAANIAMLNALLDAVIVRLPVSWLLAFTLSMGFPGIYYGQALSPILPAIVGFLYFQNKGWERKTLIQKKSEI
;
A
#
# COMPACT_ATOMS: atom_id res chain seq x y z
N LEU A 1 -17.13 -6.88 -17.65
CA LEU A 1 -18.08 -6.76 -18.77
C LEU A 1 -18.02 -5.37 -19.43
N ILE A 2 -18.13 -4.26 -18.67
CA ILE A 2 -18.09 -2.88 -19.21
C ILE A 2 -16.72 -2.61 -19.91
N SER A 3 -15.60 -2.97 -19.28
CA SER A 3 -14.26 -2.83 -19.86
C SER A 3 -14.11 -3.65 -21.15
N MET A 4 -14.67 -4.86 -21.19
CA MET A 4 -14.62 -5.73 -22.35
C MET A 4 -15.46 -5.17 -23.52
N PHE A 5 -16.62 -4.56 -23.21
CA PHE A 5 -17.45 -3.88 -24.19
C PHE A 5 -16.76 -2.63 -24.74
N TYR A 6 -16.12 -1.85 -23.89
CA TYR A 6 -15.36 -0.66 -24.28
C TYR A 6 -14.17 -1.01 -25.18
N LEU A 7 -13.38 -2.02 -24.81
CA LEU A 7 -12.26 -2.52 -25.61
C LEU A 7 -12.72 -3.06 -27.00
N ARG A 8 -13.88 -3.75 -27.04
CA ARG A 8 -14.46 -4.27 -28.27
C ARG A 8 -14.95 -3.14 -29.21
N LYS A 9 -15.47 -2.03 -28.64
CA LYS A 9 -15.93 -0.85 -29.39
C LYS A 9 -14.77 -0.04 -29.98
N HIS A 10 -13.63 0.00 -29.30
CA HIS A 10 -12.45 0.79 -29.70
C HIS A 10 -11.35 -0.06 -30.36
N LYS A 11 -11.64 -1.07 -31.08
CA LYS A 11 -10.79 -1.96 -31.94
C LYS A 11 -9.24 -1.83 -31.84
N VAL A 12 -8.71 -0.84 -31.13
CA VAL A 12 -7.29 -0.45 -31.03
C VAL A 12 -6.44 -1.51 -30.36
N PHE A 13 -7.03 -2.33 -29.48
CA PHE A 13 -6.32 -3.39 -28.76
C PHE A 13 -6.57 -4.80 -29.29
N PHE A 14 -7.52 -4.99 -30.21
CA PHE A 14 -7.88 -6.28 -30.76
C PHE A 14 -7.48 -6.47 -32.22
N SER A 15 -6.54 -5.67 -32.75
CA SER A 15 -5.81 -6.00 -33.99
C SER A 15 -4.75 -7.10 -33.77
N ALA A 16 -4.70 -7.69 -32.59
CA ALA A 16 -3.89 -8.87 -32.38
C ALA A 16 -4.47 -9.99 -33.23
N ASP A 17 -3.67 -10.50 -34.15
CA ASP A 17 -3.91 -11.68 -34.95
C ASP A 17 -4.41 -12.84 -34.08
N VAL A 18 -5.72 -12.97 -33.92
CA VAL A 18 -6.38 -14.01 -33.13
C VAL A 18 -6.09 -15.42 -33.75
N HIS A 19 -5.47 -15.44 -34.92
CA HIS A 19 -5.12 -16.65 -35.67
C HIS A 19 -3.70 -17.18 -35.39
N LYS A 20 -2.90 -16.49 -34.55
CA LYS A 20 -1.60 -17.07 -34.17
C LYS A 20 -1.79 -18.04 -33.02
N PRO A 21 -1.25 -19.26 -33.13
CA PRO A 21 -1.30 -20.23 -32.04
C PRO A 21 -0.70 -19.60 -30.78
N PHE A 22 -1.32 -19.86 -29.62
CA PHE A 22 -0.84 -19.40 -28.32
C PHE A 22 0.57 -19.95 -28.08
N THR A 23 1.59 -19.14 -28.34
CA THR A 23 2.99 -19.50 -28.07
C THR A 23 3.38 -18.90 -26.71
N LEU A 24 3.70 -19.77 -25.76
CA LEU A 24 4.20 -19.38 -24.47
C LEU A 24 5.61 -18.78 -24.65
N GLN A 25 5.74 -17.46 -24.55
CA GLN A 25 7.02 -16.79 -24.64
C GLN A 25 7.69 -16.77 -23.26
N MET A 26 8.66 -17.67 -23.06
CA MET A 26 9.34 -17.86 -21.76
C MET A 26 9.97 -16.57 -21.23
N ASP A 27 10.53 -15.72 -22.09
CA ASP A 27 11.14 -14.45 -21.69
C ASP A 27 10.12 -13.50 -21.07
N LYS A 28 8.91 -13.44 -21.62
CA LYS A 28 7.81 -12.65 -21.07
C LYS A 28 7.29 -13.24 -19.76
N LEU A 29 7.17 -14.56 -19.70
CA LEU A 29 6.76 -15.25 -18.48
C LEU A 29 7.74 -14.96 -17.32
N VAL A 30 9.04 -15.08 -17.57
CA VAL A 30 10.09 -14.78 -16.58
C VAL A 30 10.01 -13.30 -16.14
N SER A 31 9.77 -12.38 -17.07
CA SER A 31 9.63 -10.94 -16.76
C SER A 31 8.40 -10.68 -15.88
N ILE A 32 7.29 -11.33 -16.13
CA ILE A 32 6.07 -11.25 -15.30
C ILE A 32 6.36 -11.82 -13.91
N LEU A 33 7.00 -12.98 -13.82
CA LEU A 33 7.32 -13.62 -12.53
C LEU A 33 8.30 -12.80 -11.69
N LYS A 34 9.28 -12.15 -12.32
CA LYS A 34 10.25 -11.27 -11.61
C LYS A 34 9.58 -10.11 -10.86
N VAL A 35 8.46 -9.61 -11.35
CA VAL A 35 7.70 -8.54 -10.68
C VAL A 35 6.55 -9.12 -9.86
N GLY A 36 5.85 -10.10 -10.40
CA GLY A 36 4.65 -10.67 -9.77
C GLY A 36 4.94 -11.45 -8.50
N LEU A 37 6.02 -12.25 -8.46
CA LEU A 37 6.35 -13.05 -7.28
C LEU A 37 6.72 -12.19 -6.06
N PRO A 38 7.62 -11.18 -6.16
CA PRO A 38 7.88 -10.28 -5.03
C PRO A 38 6.64 -9.51 -4.58
N THR A 39 5.79 -9.07 -5.51
CA THR A 39 4.53 -8.38 -5.17
C THR A 39 3.54 -9.31 -4.46
N ALA A 40 3.45 -10.58 -4.87
CA ALA A 40 2.64 -11.57 -4.18
C ALA A 40 3.16 -11.83 -2.76
N ILE A 41 4.46 -12.00 -2.58
CA ILE A 41 5.09 -12.16 -1.25
C ILE A 41 4.81 -10.93 -0.39
N GLN A 42 4.94 -9.72 -0.94
CA GLN A 42 4.59 -8.48 -0.26
C GLN A 42 3.16 -8.52 0.30
N MET A 43 2.19 -8.91 -0.52
CA MET A 43 0.78 -9.00 -0.09
C MET A 43 0.58 -10.06 1.01
N VAL A 44 1.22 -11.22 0.90
CA VAL A 44 1.16 -12.28 1.91
C VAL A 44 1.72 -11.78 3.24
N VAL A 45 2.90 -11.14 3.23
CA VAL A 45 3.54 -10.61 4.43
C VAL A 45 2.66 -9.58 5.13
N VAL A 46 2.11 -8.62 4.38
CA VAL A 46 1.25 -7.57 4.94
C VAL A 46 -0.02 -8.16 5.55
N ASN A 47 -0.72 -9.06 4.84
CA ASN A 47 -1.95 -9.68 5.35
C ASN A 47 -1.68 -10.58 6.58
N THR A 48 -0.58 -11.33 6.57
CA THR A 48 -0.17 -12.15 7.73
C THR A 48 0.12 -11.27 8.94
N ALA A 49 0.78 -10.13 8.76
CA ALA A 49 1.02 -9.20 9.87
C ALA A 49 -0.29 -8.65 10.46
N TYR A 50 -1.28 -8.32 9.63
CA TYR A 50 -2.60 -7.91 10.12
C TYR A 50 -3.29 -9.02 10.93
N LEU A 51 -3.21 -10.27 10.49
CA LEU A 51 -3.76 -11.41 11.23
C LEU A 51 -3.08 -11.58 12.59
N LEU A 52 -1.75 -11.46 12.65
CA LEU A 52 -0.99 -11.57 13.90
C LEU A 52 -1.31 -10.42 14.86
N VAL A 53 -1.43 -9.19 14.36
CA VAL A 53 -1.85 -8.04 15.17
C VAL A 53 -3.27 -8.23 15.71
N THR A 54 -4.20 -8.73 14.90
CA THR A 54 -5.55 -9.08 15.36
C THR A 54 -5.51 -10.15 16.43
N GLY A 55 -4.64 -11.16 16.28
CA GLY A 55 -4.40 -12.20 17.32
C GLY A 55 -3.90 -11.61 18.63
N MET A 56 -3.01 -10.60 18.59
CA MET A 56 -2.57 -9.90 19.80
C MET A 56 -3.72 -9.11 20.44
N LEU A 57 -4.56 -8.42 19.65
CA LEU A 57 -5.68 -7.63 20.15
C LEU A 57 -6.76 -8.51 20.82
N ASN A 58 -6.97 -9.73 20.33
CA ASN A 58 -7.92 -10.68 20.91
C ASN A 58 -7.61 -11.05 22.37
N GLN A 59 -6.36 -10.88 22.82
CA GLN A 59 -5.97 -11.16 24.21
C GLN A 59 -6.49 -10.10 25.20
N PHE A 60 -6.90 -8.90 24.70
CA PHE A 60 -7.38 -7.79 25.51
C PHE A 60 -8.91 -7.75 25.66
N GLY A 61 -9.60 -8.78 25.20
CA GLY A 61 -11.04 -8.92 25.37
C GLY A 61 -11.84 -8.71 24.08
N THR A 62 -13.12 -9.12 24.15
CA THR A 62 -14.02 -9.11 22.99
C THR A 62 -14.40 -7.70 22.52
N SER A 63 -14.48 -6.74 23.45
CA SER A 63 -14.78 -5.33 23.15
C SER A 63 -13.67 -4.73 22.29
N VAL A 64 -12.40 -4.86 22.71
CA VAL A 64 -11.22 -4.36 21.98
C VAL A 64 -11.09 -5.03 20.62
N SER A 65 -11.33 -6.35 20.57
CA SER A 65 -11.28 -7.12 19.32
C SER A 65 -12.36 -6.65 18.33
N ALA A 66 -13.60 -6.46 18.78
CA ALA A 66 -14.69 -5.97 17.96
C ALA A 66 -14.42 -4.53 17.47
N ALA A 67 -14.00 -3.64 18.37
CA ALA A 67 -13.68 -2.26 18.06
C ALA A 67 -12.56 -2.14 17.02
N SER A 68 -11.47 -2.90 17.20
CA SER A 68 -10.35 -2.92 16.26
C SER A 68 -10.74 -3.53 14.90
N GLY A 69 -11.63 -4.53 14.88
CA GLY A 69 -12.17 -5.10 13.66
C GLY A 69 -12.95 -4.08 12.83
N VAL A 70 -13.88 -3.35 13.46
CA VAL A 70 -14.62 -2.26 12.83
C VAL A 70 -13.68 -1.13 12.39
N GLY A 71 -12.75 -0.74 13.27
CA GLY A 71 -11.75 0.29 12.96
C GLY A 71 -10.87 -0.07 11.76
N LEU A 72 -10.42 -1.33 11.66
CA LEU A 72 -9.66 -1.83 10.52
C LEU A 72 -10.48 -1.79 9.23
N GLN A 73 -11.77 -2.11 9.29
CA GLN A 73 -12.66 -2.03 8.13
C GLN A 73 -12.79 -0.59 7.62
N ILE A 74 -13.03 0.37 8.52
CA ILE A 74 -13.09 1.80 8.19
C ILE A 74 -11.76 2.27 7.61
N ASN A 75 -10.63 1.88 8.21
CA ASN A 75 -9.30 2.21 7.72
C ASN A 75 -9.05 1.66 6.31
N THR A 76 -9.54 0.45 6.02
CA THR A 76 -9.46 -0.17 4.69
C THR A 76 -10.22 0.67 3.65
N PHE A 77 -11.46 1.07 3.94
CA PHE A 77 -12.22 1.94 3.04
C PHE A 77 -11.56 3.31 2.86
N ALA A 78 -11.06 3.91 3.94
CA ALA A 78 -10.32 5.16 3.91
C ALA A 78 -9.02 5.07 3.08
N GLY A 79 -8.40 3.89 3.01
CA GLY A 79 -7.19 3.62 2.23
C GLY A 79 -7.43 3.41 0.73
N MET A 80 -8.66 3.10 0.29
CA MET A 80 -8.93 2.78 -1.13
C MET A 80 -8.49 3.87 -2.12
N PRO A 81 -8.75 5.18 -1.89
CA PRO A 81 -8.26 6.21 -2.78
C PRO A 81 -6.73 6.26 -2.88
N CYS A 82 -6.04 6.06 -1.76
CA CYS A 82 -4.58 5.97 -1.71
C CYS A 82 -4.06 4.83 -2.60
N TRP A 83 -4.67 3.65 -2.51
CA TRP A 83 -4.29 2.49 -3.33
C TRP A 83 -4.57 2.72 -4.81
N ALA A 84 -5.71 3.34 -5.16
CA ALA A 84 -6.05 3.65 -6.54
C ALA A 84 -5.01 4.60 -7.17
N ILE A 85 -4.61 5.65 -6.46
CA ILE A 85 -3.58 6.60 -6.92
C ILE A 85 -2.23 5.88 -7.06
N GLY A 86 -1.84 5.03 -6.13
CA GLY A 86 -0.61 4.25 -6.21
C GLY A 86 -0.59 3.33 -7.44
N GLN A 87 -1.69 2.60 -7.71
CA GLN A 87 -1.79 1.77 -8.90
C GLN A 87 -1.64 2.60 -10.20
N ALA A 88 -2.26 3.78 -10.26
CA ALA A 88 -2.08 4.69 -11.39
C ALA A 88 -0.61 5.12 -11.55
N VAL A 89 0.08 5.44 -10.45
CA VAL A 89 1.52 5.75 -10.47
C VAL A 89 2.33 4.58 -11.00
N THR A 90 2.06 3.34 -10.57
CA THR A 90 2.74 2.14 -11.06
C THR A 90 2.65 2.01 -12.58
N VAL A 91 1.44 2.14 -13.13
CA VAL A 91 1.20 2.01 -14.58
C VAL A 91 1.87 3.15 -15.36
N MET A 92 1.70 4.39 -14.90
CA MET A 92 2.26 5.57 -15.58
C MET A 92 3.80 5.58 -15.55
N VAL A 93 4.40 5.16 -14.43
CA VAL A 93 5.86 5.02 -14.33
C VAL A 93 6.33 3.94 -15.29
N GLY A 94 5.70 2.76 -15.31
CA GLY A 94 6.06 1.68 -16.21
C GLY A 94 6.01 2.11 -17.69
N GLN A 95 4.97 2.85 -18.09
CA GLN A 95 4.84 3.40 -19.44
C GLN A 95 5.95 4.42 -19.76
N CYS A 96 6.25 5.32 -18.82
CA CYS A 96 7.32 6.32 -19.00
C CYS A 96 8.69 5.63 -19.15
N ILE A 97 8.96 4.60 -18.36
CA ILE A 97 10.21 3.85 -18.41
C ILE A 97 10.32 3.08 -19.74
N GLY A 98 9.25 2.41 -20.17
CA GLY A 98 9.20 1.71 -21.46
C GLY A 98 9.45 2.66 -22.65
N ALA A 99 8.96 3.89 -22.57
CA ALA A 99 9.21 4.94 -23.55
C ALA A 99 10.62 5.59 -23.43
N GLY A 100 11.36 5.32 -22.33
CA GLY A 100 12.66 5.96 -22.06
C GLY A 100 12.56 7.39 -21.52
N GLU A 101 11.38 7.80 -21.06
CA GLU A 101 11.02 9.14 -20.58
C GLU A 101 11.29 9.31 -19.08
N ILE A 102 12.55 9.19 -18.64
CA ILE A 102 12.94 9.19 -17.21
C ILE A 102 12.50 10.46 -16.47
N LYS A 103 12.65 11.63 -17.13
CA LYS A 103 12.24 12.91 -16.53
C LYS A 103 10.73 12.95 -16.27
N ARG A 104 9.95 12.37 -17.19
CA ARG A 104 8.50 12.26 -17.07
C ARG A 104 8.11 11.29 -15.96
N ALA A 105 8.76 10.14 -15.84
CA ALA A 105 8.56 9.21 -14.74
C ALA A 105 8.75 9.89 -13.37
N ARG A 106 9.84 10.65 -13.20
CA ARG A 106 10.10 11.42 -11.96
C ARG A 106 8.99 12.46 -11.68
N LYS A 107 8.48 13.14 -12.71
CA LYS A 107 7.37 14.10 -12.57
C LYS A 107 6.08 13.40 -12.14
N VAL A 108 5.78 12.24 -12.73
CA VAL A 108 4.61 11.40 -12.35
C VAL A 108 4.66 11.05 -10.87
N VAL A 109 5.81 10.59 -10.35
CA VAL A 109 5.95 10.25 -8.92
C VAL A 109 5.72 11.46 -8.03
N LYS A 110 6.30 12.62 -8.36
CA LYS A 110 6.12 13.85 -7.56
C LYS A 110 4.66 14.31 -7.53
N ILE A 111 3.97 14.29 -8.69
CA ILE A 111 2.54 14.61 -8.76
C ILE A 111 1.72 13.56 -8.01
N GLY A 112 2.05 12.28 -8.17
CA GLY A 112 1.41 11.18 -7.46
C GLY A 112 1.53 11.30 -5.94
N LEU A 113 2.73 11.66 -5.43
CA LEU A 113 2.94 11.94 -4.01
C LEU A 113 2.07 13.10 -3.51
N LEU A 114 2.09 14.23 -4.23
CA LEU A 114 1.29 15.39 -3.85
C LEU A 114 -0.21 15.05 -3.84
N LEU A 115 -0.70 14.42 -4.91
CA LEU A 115 -2.10 14.04 -5.03
C LEU A 115 -2.51 13.04 -3.95
N ASN A 116 -1.68 12.01 -3.72
CA ASN A 116 -2.00 10.96 -2.74
C ASN A 116 -2.03 11.50 -1.32
N VAL A 117 -1.04 12.32 -0.94
CA VAL A 117 -1.01 12.98 0.37
C VAL A 117 -2.20 13.94 0.54
N SER A 118 -2.54 14.73 -0.49
CA SER A 118 -3.67 15.67 -0.44
C SER A 118 -5.01 14.95 -0.29
N VAL A 119 -5.25 13.91 -1.08
CA VAL A 119 -6.49 13.11 -0.99
C VAL A 119 -6.57 12.38 0.34
N THR A 120 -5.47 11.77 0.78
CA THR A 120 -5.41 11.10 2.09
C THR A 120 -5.65 12.07 3.23
N LEU A 121 -5.13 13.30 3.15
CA LEU A 121 -5.38 14.34 4.17
C LEU A 121 -6.89 14.65 4.30
N VAL A 122 -7.57 14.83 3.17
CA VAL A 122 -9.03 15.08 3.17
C VAL A 122 -9.78 13.89 3.79
N VAL A 123 -9.41 12.66 3.41
CA VAL A 123 -10.02 11.45 3.97
C VAL A 123 -9.76 11.32 5.46
N VAL A 124 -8.53 11.57 5.91
CA VAL A 124 -8.16 11.54 7.33
C VAL A 124 -8.98 12.56 8.12
N ILE A 125 -9.10 13.80 7.64
CA ILE A 125 -9.92 14.82 8.30
C ILE A 125 -11.38 14.33 8.40
N GLY A 126 -11.93 13.78 7.33
CA GLY A 126 -13.28 13.20 7.34
C GLY A 126 -13.44 12.08 8.38
N VAL A 127 -12.50 11.13 8.42
CA VAL A 127 -12.53 10.03 9.41
C VAL A 127 -12.40 10.57 10.84
N GLN A 128 -11.54 11.56 11.08
CA GLN A 128 -11.35 12.13 12.43
C GLN A 128 -12.57 12.90 12.93
N VAL A 129 -13.24 13.66 12.03
CA VAL A 129 -14.46 14.42 12.37
C VAL A 129 -15.66 13.51 12.60
N PHE A 130 -15.81 12.49 11.78
CA PHE A 130 -16.95 11.57 11.80
C PHE A 130 -16.66 10.22 12.45
N ALA A 131 -15.58 10.11 13.27
CA ALA A 131 -15.11 8.83 13.81
C ALA A 131 -16.21 8.06 14.57
N GLU A 132 -16.96 8.73 15.45
CA GLU A 132 -18.05 8.13 16.22
C GLU A 132 -19.19 7.65 15.32
N GLN A 133 -19.63 8.51 14.39
CA GLN A 133 -20.71 8.19 13.43
C GLN A 133 -20.33 7.01 12.53
N LEU A 134 -19.05 6.94 12.13
CA LEU A 134 -18.55 5.83 11.33
C LEU A 134 -18.60 4.51 12.11
N ILE A 135 -18.21 4.50 13.39
CA ILE A 135 -18.32 3.29 14.23
C ILE A 135 -19.77 2.88 14.43
N LEU A 136 -20.67 3.84 14.69
CA LEU A 136 -22.11 3.60 14.85
C LEU A 136 -22.74 3.00 13.57
N LEU A 137 -22.30 3.45 12.39
CA LEU A 137 -22.79 2.93 11.10
C LEU A 137 -22.51 1.43 10.92
N PHE A 138 -21.47 0.90 11.54
CA PHE A 138 -21.13 -0.52 11.53
C PHE A 138 -21.90 -1.35 12.58
N GLY A 139 -22.92 -0.76 13.22
CA GLY A 139 -23.87 -1.46 14.09
C GLY A 139 -23.36 -1.68 15.51
N SER A 140 -22.31 -0.99 15.92
CA SER A 140 -21.81 -1.07 17.30
C SER A 140 -22.75 -0.29 18.24
N THR A 141 -23.36 -0.98 19.20
CA THR A 141 -24.28 -0.39 20.19
C THR A 141 -23.67 -0.28 21.58
N SER A 142 -22.55 -0.97 21.86
CA SER A 142 -21.85 -0.91 23.12
C SER A 142 -21.00 0.34 23.22
N ALA A 143 -21.16 1.11 24.31
CA ALA A 143 -20.38 2.32 24.55
C ALA A 143 -18.85 2.04 24.62
N GLU A 144 -18.45 0.87 25.12
CA GLU A 144 -17.03 0.46 25.19
C GLU A 144 -16.47 0.26 23.78
N VAL A 145 -17.19 -0.47 22.89
CA VAL A 145 -16.77 -0.71 21.51
C VAL A 145 -16.66 0.60 20.72
N ILE A 146 -17.59 1.55 20.97
CA ILE A 146 -17.55 2.87 20.33
C ILE A 146 -16.31 3.64 20.78
N ASN A 147 -16.03 3.71 22.08
CA ASN A 147 -14.89 4.44 22.61
C ASN A 147 -13.56 3.85 22.13
N ASP A 148 -13.40 2.53 22.20
CA ASP A 148 -12.19 1.83 21.75
C ASP A 148 -12.02 1.95 20.23
N GLY A 149 -13.11 1.92 19.46
CA GLY A 149 -13.10 2.09 18.01
C GLY A 149 -12.72 3.51 17.59
N VAL A 150 -13.26 4.54 18.26
CA VAL A 150 -12.86 5.94 18.06
C VAL A 150 -11.38 6.13 18.40
N TYR A 151 -10.92 5.52 19.50
CA TYR A 151 -9.52 5.56 19.89
C TYR A 151 -8.61 4.91 18.83
N TYR A 152 -9.01 3.75 18.29
CA TYR A 152 -8.33 3.11 17.17
C TYR A 152 -8.22 4.06 15.96
N LEU A 153 -9.33 4.67 15.53
CA LEU A 153 -9.35 5.55 14.38
C LEU A 153 -8.48 6.79 14.59
N ARG A 154 -8.46 7.36 15.79
CA ARG A 154 -7.63 8.53 16.10
C ARG A 154 -6.14 8.22 15.97
N ILE A 155 -5.69 7.02 16.35
CA ILE A 155 -4.28 6.63 16.29
C ILE A 155 -3.93 6.07 14.91
N CYS A 156 -4.67 5.06 14.44
CA CYS A 156 -4.30 4.32 13.23
C CYS A 156 -4.74 5.03 11.94
N CYS A 157 -5.79 5.86 11.96
CA CYS A 157 -6.23 6.66 10.82
C CYS A 157 -5.86 8.14 10.94
N GLY A 158 -4.86 8.48 11.75
CA GLY A 158 -4.35 9.84 11.92
C GLY A 158 -3.19 10.17 10.99
N VAL A 159 -2.17 10.80 11.55
CA VAL A 159 -0.93 11.20 10.82
C VAL A 159 -0.24 10.03 10.15
N ASN A 160 -0.35 8.83 10.73
CA ASN A 160 0.14 7.58 10.16
C ASN A 160 -0.34 7.35 8.72
N SER A 161 -1.60 7.62 8.41
CA SER A 161 -2.15 7.43 7.06
C SER A 161 -1.46 8.31 6.01
N LEU A 162 -0.98 9.50 6.40
CA LEU A 162 -0.21 10.37 5.50
C LEU A 162 1.18 9.77 5.21
N ILE A 163 1.85 9.23 6.23
CA ILE A 163 3.14 8.56 6.08
C ILE A 163 2.97 7.30 5.21
N TYR A 164 1.89 6.55 5.44
CA TYR A 164 1.53 5.39 4.63
C TYR A 164 1.29 5.76 3.16
N ALA A 165 0.62 6.89 2.89
CA ALA A 165 0.40 7.35 1.52
C ALA A 165 1.72 7.67 0.80
N VAL A 166 2.70 8.26 1.49
CA VAL A 166 4.05 8.48 0.96
C VAL A 166 4.74 7.14 0.68
N MET A 167 4.78 6.25 1.67
CA MET A 167 5.36 4.91 1.53
C MET A 167 4.76 4.16 0.34
N TYR A 168 3.43 4.07 0.28
CA TYR A 168 2.73 3.32 -0.75
C TYR A 168 2.95 3.88 -2.16
N THR A 169 3.03 5.21 -2.30
CA THR A 169 3.36 5.85 -3.59
C THR A 169 4.78 5.54 -4.04
N LEU A 170 5.74 5.49 -3.11
CA LEU A 170 7.13 5.13 -3.40
C LEU A 170 7.30 3.65 -3.73
N ASP A 171 6.54 2.77 -3.07
CA ASP A 171 6.48 1.34 -3.41
C ASP A 171 5.88 1.14 -4.81
N SER A 172 4.80 1.87 -5.11
CA SER A 172 4.17 1.88 -6.44
C SER A 172 5.14 2.33 -7.53
N PHE A 173 5.97 3.32 -7.24
CA PHE A 173 7.07 3.73 -8.11
C PHE A 173 8.09 2.61 -8.31
N ALA A 174 8.54 1.95 -7.25
CA ALA A 174 9.51 0.85 -7.34
C ALA A 174 8.96 -0.33 -8.17
N ILE A 175 7.68 -0.67 -7.98
CA ILE A 175 7.00 -1.70 -8.77
C ILE A 175 6.92 -1.27 -10.25
N GLY A 176 6.57 -0.01 -10.52
CA GLY A 176 6.51 0.55 -11.87
C GLY A 176 7.86 0.56 -12.60
N LEU A 177 8.98 0.64 -11.86
CA LEU A 177 10.33 0.46 -12.38
C LEU A 177 10.70 -1.00 -12.68
N GLY A 178 9.87 -1.96 -12.30
CA GLY A 178 10.21 -3.39 -12.30
C GLY A 178 11.11 -3.81 -11.12
N ALA A 179 11.33 -2.93 -10.14
CA ALA A 179 12.12 -3.18 -8.93
C ALA A 179 11.23 -3.62 -7.74
N ALA A 180 10.28 -4.54 -7.98
CA ALA A 180 9.32 -5.00 -6.98
C ALA A 180 9.95 -5.58 -5.70
N ASN A 181 11.21 -6.02 -5.76
CA ASN A 181 11.98 -6.45 -4.59
C ASN A 181 12.14 -5.33 -3.54
N ILE A 182 12.16 -4.06 -3.96
CA ILE A 182 12.23 -2.93 -3.01
C ILE A 182 10.91 -2.81 -2.23
N ALA A 183 9.78 -2.90 -2.93
CA ALA A 183 8.47 -2.87 -2.29
C ALA A 183 8.26 -4.09 -1.36
N MET A 184 8.73 -5.27 -1.76
CA MET A 184 8.73 -6.47 -0.90
C MET A 184 9.61 -6.26 0.35
N LEU A 185 10.81 -5.69 0.20
CA LEU A 185 11.68 -5.36 1.33
C LEU A 185 11.01 -4.36 2.28
N ASN A 186 10.39 -3.32 1.74
CA ASN A 186 9.64 -2.33 2.54
C ASN A 186 8.50 -2.99 3.32
N ALA A 187 7.78 -3.94 2.72
CA ALA A 187 6.73 -4.68 3.43
C ALA A 187 7.29 -5.55 4.57
N LEU A 188 8.45 -6.18 4.37
CA LEU A 188 9.14 -6.92 5.42
C LEU A 188 9.60 -6.00 6.56
N LEU A 189 10.15 -4.82 6.23
CA LEU A 189 10.53 -3.81 7.22
C LEU A 189 9.30 -3.32 8.01
N ASP A 190 8.21 -2.99 7.31
CA ASP A 190 6.97 -2.55 7.94
C ASP A 190 6.40 -3.63 8.87
N ALA A 191 6.17 -4.83 8.34
CA ALA A 191 5.43 -5.88 9.02
C ALA A 191 6.25 -6.60 10.09
N VAL A 192 7.46 -7.07 9.72
CA VAL A 192 8.26 -8.00 10.55
C VAL A 192 9.22 -7.24 11.46
N ILE A 193 9.83 -6.15 10.99
CA ILE A 193 10.86 -5.44 11.75
C ILE A 193 10.23 -4.37 12.66
N VAL A 194 9.17 -3.67 12.21
CA VAL A 194 8.60 -2.56 12.99
C VAL A 194 7.25 -2.97 13.59
N ARG A 195 6.25 -3.27 12.76
CA ARG A 195 4.87 -3.45 13.21
C ARG A 195 4.74 -4.50 14.32
N LEU A 196 5.17 -5.72 14.08
CA LEU A 196 5.01 -6.81 15.04
C LEU A 196 5.88 -6.62 16.29
N PRO A 197 7.22 -6.36 16.20
CA PRO A 197 8.05 -6.22 17.39
C PRO A 197 7.70 -4.99 18.23
N VAL A 198 7.43 -3.84 17.58
CA VAL A 198 7.08 -2.61 18.31
C VAL A 198 5.71 -2.75 18.98
N SER A 199 4.71 -3.34 18.29
CA SER A 199 3.41 -3.62 18.90
C SER A 199 3.53 -4.53 20.11
N TRP A 200 4.32 -5.60 19.99
CA TRP A 200 4.55 -6.54 21.10
C TRP A 200 5.29 -5.86 22.26
N LEU A 201 6.36 -5.13 21.97
CA LEU A 201 7.15 -4.41 22.98
C LEU A 201 6.29 -3.40 23.76
N LEU A 202 5.52 -2.56 23.06
CA LEU A 202 4.69 -1.55 23.68
C LEU A 202 3.55 -2.17 24.49
N ALA A 203 2.88 -3.18 23.94
CA ALA A 203 1.71 -3.78 24.57
C ALA A 203 2.06 -4.63 25.81
N PHE A 204 3.06 -5.48 25.68
CA PHE A 204 3.35 -6.51 26.68
C PHE A 204 4.56 -6.15 27.57
N THR A 205 5.66 -5.65 27.02
CA THR A 205 6.87 -5.35 27.80
C THR A 205 6.73 -4.02 28.56
N LEU A 206 6.21 -3.00 27.88
CA LEU A 206 5.96 -1.68 28.52
C LEU A 206 4.57 -1.60 29.19
N SER A 207 3.83 -2.72 29.18
CA SER A 207 2.51 -2.84 29.85
C SER A 207 1.50 -1.76 29.45
N MET A 208 1.61 -1.21 28.22
CA MET A 208 0.67 -0.21 27.70
C MET A 208 -0.69 -0.83 27.31
N GLY A 209 -0.78 -2.17 27.29
CA GLY A 209 -1.99 -2.85 26.86
C GLY A 209 -2.28 -2.70 25.35
N PHE A 210 -3.57 -2.78 24.97
CA PHE A 210 -3.97 -2.68 23.54
C PHE A 210 -3.60 -1.34 22.86
N PRO A 211 -3.54 -0.17 23.53
CA PRO A 211 -3.04 1.05 22.93
C PRO A 211 -1.62 0.94 22.38
N GLY A 212 -0.77 0.14 23.02
CA GLY A 212 0.58 -0.14 22.54
C GLY A 212 0.60 -0.78 21.16
N ILE A 213 -0.38 -1.64 20.86
CA ILE A 213 -0.52 -2.26 19.54
C ILE A 213 -0.90 -1.21 18.48
N TYR A 214 -1.79 -0.29 18.81
CA TYR A 214 -2.20 0.79 17.91
C TYR A 214 -1.03 1.73 17.58
N TYR A 215 -0.22 2.09 18.57
CA TYR A 215 0.99 2.88 18.36
C TYR A 215 2.03 2.13 17.52
N GLY A 216 2.20 0.82 17.74
CA GLY A 216 3.08 0.00 16.91
C GLY A 216 2.66 -0.01 15.45
N GLN A 217 1.36 -0.11 15.16
CA GLN A 217 0.81 0.01 13.81
C GLN A 217 1.01 1.43 13.24
N ALA A 218 0.84 2.46 14.07
CA ALA A 218 0.99 3.85 13.64
C ALA A 218 2.44 4.21 13.29
N LEU A 219 3.42 3.62 13.94
CA LEU A 219 4.84 3.87 13.71
C LEU A 219 5.42 3.04 12.55
N SER A 220 4.74 1.95 12.17
CA SER A 220 5.29 0.95 11.23
C SER A 220 5.66 1.51 9.84
N PRO A 221 4.93 2.42 9.18
CA PRO A 221 5.26 2.88 7.84
C PRO A 221 6.39 3.90 7.78
N ILE A 222 6.89 4.40 8.93
CA ILE A 222 7.94 5.44 8.96
C ILE A 222 9.23 4.94 8.32
N LEU A 223 9.74 3.77 8.77
CA LEU A 223 11.00 3.25 8.28
C LEU A 223 10.95 2.89 6.79
N PRO A 224 9.94 2.16 6.28
CA PRO A 224 9.79 1.91 4.84
C PRO A 224 9.62 3.19 4.01
N ALA A 225 8.92 4.21 4.52
CA ALA A 225 8.79 5.49 3.83
C ALA A 225 10.15 6.18 3.65
N ILE A 226 11.03 6.13 4.66
CA ILE A 226 12.40 6.66 4.57
C ILE A 226 13.20 5.87 3.53
N VAL A 227 13.16 4.54 3.57
CA VAL A 227 13.88 3.68 2.60
C VAL A 227 13.39 3.94 1.18
N GLY A 228 12.08 4.00 0.95
CA GLY A 228 11.50 4.34 -0.35
C GLY A 228 11.91 5.73 -0.84
N PHE A 229 11.94 6.71 0.05
CA PHE A 229 12.36 8.08 -0.28
C PHE A 229 13.84 8.16 -0.66
N LEU A 230 14.72 7.49 0.09
CA LEU A 230 16.15 7.41 -0.23
C LEU A 230 16.37 6.70 -1.58
N TYR A 231 15.61 5.63 -1.85
CA TYR A 231 15.66 4.95 -3.13
C TYR A 231 15.22 5.86 -4.29
N PHE A 232 14.15 6.64 -4.11
CA PHE A 232 13.68 7.61 -5.11
C PHE A 232 14.69 8.72 -5.38
N GLN A 233 15.37 9.23 -4.33
CA GLN A 233 16.40 10.27 -4.48
C GLN A 233 17.67 9.75 -5.12
N ASN A 234 18.01 8.48 -4.93
CA ASN A 234 19.20 7.90 -5.50
C ASN A 234 19.08 7.79 -7.04
N LYS A 235 20.00 8.42 -7.76
CA LYS A 235 20.04 8.40 -9.23
C LYS A 235 20.45 7.04 -9.82
N GLY A 236 20.71 6.05 -9.00
CA GLY A 236 21.13 4.71 -9.42
C GLY A 236 20.11 3.99 -10.29
N TRP A 237 18.81 4.17 -10.02
CA TRP A 237 17.73 3.60 -10.82
C TRP A 237 17.66 4.23 -12.24
N GLU A 238 17.99 5.51 -12.40
CA GLU A 238 18.03 6.18 -13.70
C GLU A 238 19.13 5.58 -14.58
N ARG A 239 20.33 5.31 -14.01
CA ARG A 239 21.43 4.69 -14.73
C ARG A 239 21.10 3.26 -15.18
N LYS A 240 20.49 2.45 -14.32
CA LYS A 240 20.10 1.08 -14.68
C LYS A 240 19.11 1.05 -15.85
N THR A 241 18.14 1.94 -15.85
CA THR A 241 17.14 2.05 -16.91
C THR A 241 17.79 2.47 -18.25
N LEU A 242 18.75 3.38 -18.23
CA LEU A 242 19.49 3.83 -19.43
C LEU A 242 20.39 2.72 -19.99
N ILE A 243 21.00 1.88 -19.14
CA ILE A 243 21.84 0.77 -19.56
C ILE A 243 21.01 -0.33 -20.21
N GLN A 244 19.85 -0.68 -19.65
CA GLN A 244 18.95 -1.67 -20.26
C GLN A 244 18.49 -1.25 -21.65
N LYS A 245 18.16 0.02 -21.86
CA LYS A 245 17.76 0.53 -23.18
C LYS A 245 18.92 0.46 -24.21
N LYS A 246 20.19 0.61 -23.78
CA LYS A 246 21.34 0.49 -24.69
C LYS A 246 21.65 -0.96 -25.07
N SER A 247 21.23 -1.95 -24.31
CA SER A 247 21.45 -3.36 -24.61
C SER A 247 20.35 -3.98 -25.48
N GLU A 248 19.24 -3.26 -25.71
CA GLU A 248 18.10 -3.69 -26.54
C GLU A 248 18.13 -3.06 -27.96
N ILE A 249 19.08 -2.14 -28.23
CA ILE A 249 19.39 -1.54 -29.53
C ILE A 249 20.64 -2.19 -30.12
#